data_fdee2e9b8c2d2cd1308f5f4b6b3ea458
#
_entry.id   fdee2e9b8c2d2cd1308f5f4b6b3ea458
#
_cell.length_a   1.000
_cell.length_b   1.000
_cell.length_c   1.000
_cell.angle_alpha   90.00
_cell.angle_beta   90.00
_cell.angle_gamma   90.00
#
_symmetry.space_group_name_H-M   'P 1'
#
loop_
_entity.id
_entity.type
_entity.pdbx_description
1 polymer ?
#
loop_
_entity_poly.entity_id
_entity_poly.type
_entity_poly.pdbx_seq_one_letter_code
_entity_poly.pdbx_strand_id
1 'polypeptide(L)'
;LARLSLEKAERQFVIVVASAVFTWIIPFIMDRVWQLVKIPWVYGILGLVLLGVVCLVGNTSFGAQLSIEIAGVTMQPSEFVKLSFVFFAASMLYQSTEWKQVVKVTVMAALHVLILVLSKDLGSAFIFFVTYLLMLFVATSNWLYLTAGSLSGCLAGVAAYGLFRHVRVRVMAWRDPWSDIENKGYQVAQSLFAIG
;
A
#
# COMPACT_ATOMS: atom_id res chain seq x y z
N LEU A 1 2.05 34.19 2.42
CA LEU A 1 1.37 32.90 2.67
C LEU A 1 0.42 32.53 1.53
N ALA A 2 -0.48 33.44 1.07
CA ALA A 2 -1.44 33.16 -0.03
C ALA A 2 -0.76 32.78 -1.36
N ARG A 3 0.36 33.39 -1.72
CA ARG A 3 1.09 33.12 -2.97
C ARG A 3 1.73 31.71 -2.96
N LEU A 4 2.28 31.28 -1.83
CA LEU A 4 2.82 29.92 -1.63
C LEU A 4 1.74 28.84 -1.70
N SER A 5 0.50 29.16 -1.29
CA SER A 5 -0.64 28.23 -1.39
C SER A 5 -1.13 28.10 -2.83
N LEU A 6 -1.10 29.16 -3.63
CA LEU A 6 -1.48 29.15 -5.05
C LEU A 6 -0.50 28.31 -5.89
N GLU A 7 0.81 28.51 -5.75
CA GLU A 7 1.81 27.72 -6.47
C GLU A 7 1.70 26.21 -6.14
N LYS A 8 1.42 25.89 -4.87
CA LYS A 8 1.18 24.49 -4.47
C LYS A 8 -0.10 23.94 -5.10
N ALA A 9 -1.17 24.72 -5.15
CA ALA A 9 -2.43 24.34 -5.75
C ALA A 9 -2.32 24.12 -7.26
N GLU A 10 -1.61 25.02 -7.97
CA GLU A 10 -1.35 24.88 -9.41
C GLU A 10 -0.54 23.60 -9.70
N ARG A 11 0.53 23.36 -8.96
CA ARG A 11 1.33 22.14 -9.10
C ARG A 11 0.49 20.89 -8.85
N GLN A 12 -0.33 20.90 -7.80
CA GLN A 12 -1.21 19.78 -7.49
C GLN A 12 -2.26 19.55 -8.58
N PHE A 13 -2.84 20.61 -9.14
CA PHE A 13 -3.78 20.53 -10.24
C PHE A 13 -3.16 19.88 -11.49
N VAL A 14 -1.94 20.30 -11.87
CA VAL A 14 -1.20 19.70 -12.99
C VAL A 14 -0.94 18.21 -12.77
N ILE A 15 -0.54 17.81 -11.56
CA ILE A 15 -0.31 16.41 -11.21
C ILE A 15 -1.61 15.60 -11.33
N VAL A 16 -2.73 16.13 -10.83
CA VAL A 16 -4.03 15.45 -10.90
C VAL A 16 -4.47 15.26 -12.36
N VAL A 17 -4.37 16.30 -13.19
CA VAL A 17 -4.72 16.22 -14.61
C VAL A 17 -3.82 15.21 -15.34
N ALA A 18 -2.51 15.29 -15.11
CA ALA A 18 -1.55 14.35 -15.71
C ALA A 18 -1.84 12.90 -15.29
N SER A 19 -2.15 12.67 -14.02
CA SER A 19 -2.52 11.36 -13.49
C SER A 19 -3.82 10.82 -14.10
N ALA A 20 -4.83 11.70 -14.26
CA ALA A 20 -6.09 11.34 -14.90
C ALA A 20 -5.90 10.92 -16.36
N VAL A 21 -5.11 11.70 -17.13
CA VAL A 21 -4.75 11.37 -18.51
C VAL A 21 -3.98 10.06 -18.59
N PHE A 22 -3.00 9.87 -17.71
CA PHE A 22 -2.23 8.62 -17.66
C PHE A 22 -3.13 7.42 -17.35
N THR A 23 -4.03 7.54 -16.37
CA THR A 23 -5.00 6.49 -16.00
C THR A 23 -5.91 6.14 -17.19
N TRP A 24 -6.33 7.12 -17.97
CA TRP A 24 -7.15 6.90 -19.15
C TRP A 24 -6.41 6.17 -20.28
N ILE A 25 -5.09 6.38 -20.39
CA ILE A 25 -4.24 5.73 -21.40
C ILE A 25 -3.90 4.27 -21.05
N ILE A 26 -3.86 3.92 -19.75
CA ILE A 26 -3.47 2.58 -19.27
C ILE A 26 -4.24 1.43 -19.97
N PRO A 27 -5.58 1.44 -20.12
CA PRO A 27 -6.31 0.36 -20.77
C PRO A 27 -5.83 0.08 -22.20
N PHE A 28 -5.48 1.13 -22.97
CA PHE A 28 -4.99 0.98 -24.34
C PHE A 28 -3.59 0.38 -24.42
N ILE A 29 -2.78 0.57 -23.37
CA ILE A 29 -1.44 -0.02 -23.26
C ILE A 29 -1.53 -1.46 -22.79
N MET A 30 -2.51 -1.79 -21.96
CA MET A 30 -2.66 -3.11 -21.31
C MET A 30 -2.77 -4.24 -22.34
N ASP A 31 -3.43 -4.02 -23.48
CA ASP A 31 -3.53 -5.03 -24.55
C ASP A 31 -2.15 -5.37 -25.15
N ARG A 32 -1.20 -4.43 -25.14
CA ARG A 32 0.18 -4.63 -25.60
C ARG A 32 1.09 -5.27 -24.53
N VAL A 33 0.76 -5.06 -23.27
CA VAL A 33 1.54 -5.49 -22.10
C VAL A 33 1.15 -6.91 -21.64
N TRP A 34 0.21 -7.58 -22.33
CA TRP A 34 -0.24 -8.95 -22.02
C TRP A 34 0.91 -9.97 -21.88
N GLN A 35 2.03 -9.74 -22.55
CA GLN A 35 3.22 -10.59 -22.40
C GLN A 35 3.80 -10.57 -20.97
N LEU A 36 3.60 -9.49 -20.23
CA LEU A 36 4.06 -9.35 -18.85
C LEU A 36 3.31 -10.29 -17.87
N VAL A 37 2.10 -10.72 -18.22
CA VAL A 37 1.31 -11.69 -17.47
C VAL A 37 1.98 -13.07 -17.40
N LYS A 38 2.93 -13.36 -18.29
CA LYS A 38 3.59 -14.67 -18.41
C LYS A 38 4.63 -14.95 -17.32
N ILE A 39 5.13 -13.92 -16.63
CA ILE A 39 6.20 -14.04 -15.62
C ILE A 39 5.82 -13.41 -14.28
N PRO A 40 4.73 -13.86 -13.64
CA PRO A 40 4.21 -13.24 -12.42
C PRO A 40 5.21 -13.23 -11.27
N TRP A 41 6.00 -14.28 -11.12
CA TRP A 41 6.99 -14.39 -10.03
C TRP A 41 8.04 -13.30 -10.05
N VAL A 42 8.41 -12.79 -11.22
CA VAL A 42 9.37 -11.66 -11.32
C VAL A 42 8.81 -10.43 -10.63
N TYR A 43 7.53 -10.12 -10.81
CA TYR A 43 6.89 -8.97 -10.15
C TYR A 43 6.77 -9.17 -8.63
N GLY A 44 6.35 -10.37 -8.20
CA GLY A 44 6.22 -10.67 -6.78
C GLY A 44 7.57 -10.60 -6.04
N ILE A 45 8.61 -11.21 -6.61
CA ILE A 45 9.95 -11.22 -6.00
C ILE A 45 10.57 -9.83 -6.05
N LEU A 46 10.47 -9.11 -7.18
CA LEU A 46 10.97 -7.74 -7.30
C LEU A 46 10.33 -6.82 -6.25
N GLY A 47 9.02 -6.94 -6.05
CA GLY A 47 8.31 -6.20 -5.02
C GLY A 47 8.84 -6.48 -3.62
N LEU A 48 9.03 -7.76 -3.26
CA LEU A 48 9.58 -8.14 -1.96
C LEU A 48 11.01 -7.64 -1.75
N VAL A 49 11.86 -7.76 -2.78
CA VAL A 49 13.25 -7.28 -2.72
C VAL A 49 13.29 -5.76 -2.52
N LEU A 50 12.50 -5.01 -3.28
CA LEU A 50 12.43 -3.54 -3.13
C LEU A 50 11.94 -3.14 -1.73
N LEU A 51 10.89 -3.76 -1.21
CA LEU A 51 10.42 -3.50 0.16
C LEU A 51 11.46 -3.90 1.21
N GLY A 52 12.14 -5.04 1.02
CA GLY A 52 13.20 -5.49 1.91
C GLY A 52 14.37 -4.51 1.97
N VAL A 53 14.81 -4.00 0.82
CA VAL A 53 15.88 -2.98 0.75
C VAL A 53 15.44 -1.72 1.49
N VAL A 54 14.21 -1.23 1.27
CA VAL A 54 13.70 -0.04 1.96
C VAL A 54 13.60 -0.26 3.46
N CYS A 55 13.18 -1.45 3.89
CA CYS A 55 13.11 -1.80 5.31
C CYS A 55 14.47 -1.75 6.00
N LEU A 56 15.56 -2.09 5.26
CA LEU A 56 16.91 -2.14 5.81
C LEU A 56 17.67 -0.81 5.69
N VAL A 57 17.49 -0.07 4.60
CA VAL A 57 18.31 1.09 4.22
C VAL A 57 17.52 2.38 4.14
N GLY A 58 16.17 2.31 4.15
CA GLY A 58 15.30 3.46 3.95
C GLY A 58 15.42 4.54 5.02
N ASN A 59 15.32 5.81 4.59
CA ASN A 59 15.29 6.95 5.48
C ASN A 59 13.97 6.98 6.26
N THR A 60 14.05 7.30 7.55
CA THR A 60 12.88 7.42 8.41
C THR A 60 12.19 8.76 8.16
N SER A 61 10.95 8.72 7.68
CA SER A 61 10.08 9.88 7.55
C SER A 61 8.86 9.67 8.46
N PHE A 62 8.60 10.63 9.37
CA PHE A 62 7.53 10.54 10.39
C PHE A 62 7.54 9.22 11.20
N GLY A 63 8.73 8.66 11.45
CA GLY A 63 8.91 7.44 12.23
C GLY A 63 8.68 6.13 11.47
N ALA A 64 8.48 6.18 10.15
CA ALA A 64 8.42 5.01 9.27
C ALA A 64 9.55 5.05 8.23
N GLN A 65 10.08 3.88 7.87
CA GLN A 65 11.08 3.75 6.79
C GLN A 65 10.33 3.71 5.46
N LEU A 66 10.15 4.87 4.83
CA LEU A 66 9.23 5.01 3.69
C LEU A 66 9.93 5.40 2.39
N SER A 67 11.06 6.10 2.45
CA SER A 67 11.64 6.73 1.27
C SER A 67 13.12 6.44 1.13
N ILE A 68 13.57 6.42 -0.11
CA ILE A 68 14.98 6.46 -0.50
C ILE A 68 15.20 7.78 -1.22
N GLU A 69 16.25 8.50 -0.83
CA GLU A 69 16.66 9.72 -1.49
C GLU A 69 17.71 9.39 -2.55
N ILE A 70 17.38 9.63 -3.81
CA ILE A 70 18.27 9.42 -4.95
C ILE A 70 18.42 10.75 -5.67
N ALA A 71 19.65 11.28 -5.70
CA ALA A 71 19.99 12.54 -6.37
C ALA A 71 19.07 13.75 -5.97
N GLY A 72 18.72 13.84 -4.68
CA GLY A 72 17.86 14.92 -4.17
C GLY A 72 16.37 14.74 -4.43
N VAL A 73 15.96 13.62 -5.02
CA VAL A 73 14.55 13.26 -5.21
C VAL A 73 14.19 12.14 -4.21
N THR A 74 13.20 12.42 -3.37
CA THR A 74 12.67 11.38 -2.47
C THR A 74 11.68 10.51 -3.24
N MET A 75 11.99 9.22 -3.36
CA MET A 75 11.11 8.21 -3.93
C MET A 75 10.61 7.29 -2.83
N GLN A 76 9.33 6.95 -2.90
CA GLN A 76 8.72 5.96 -2.02
C GLN A 76 8.53 4.65 -2.80
N PRO A 77 9.41 3.64 -2.62
CA PRO A 77 9.36 2.41 -3.40
C PRO A 77 8.05 1.63 -3.24
N SER A 78 7.36 1.73 -2.09
CA SER A 78 6.07 1.09 -1.88
C SER A 78 5.00 1.50 -2.91
N GLU A 79 5.10 2.70 -3.51
CA GLU A 79 4.20 3.13 -4.58
C GLU A 79 4.38 2.29 -5.85
N PHE A 80 5.64 2.00 -6.23
CA PHE A 80 5.95 1.13 -7.37
C PHE A 80 5.62 -0.33 -7.07
N VAL A 81 5.87 -0.75 -5.83
CA VAL A 81 5.58 -2.13 -5.42
C VAL A 81 4.07 -2.41 -5.41
N LYS A 82 3.22 -1.43 -5.14
CA LYS A 82 1.76 -1.58 -5.29
C LYS A 82 1.38 -2.03 -6.70
N LEU A 83 1.94 -1.38 -7.72
CA LEU A 83 1.69 -1.76 -9.12
C LEU A 83 2.23 -3.16 -9.42
N SER A 84 3.48 -3.44 -9.04
CA SER A 84 4.10 -4.75 -9.21
C SER A 84 3.29 -5.86 -8.53
N PHE A 85 2.80 -5.62 -7.32
CA PHE A 85 1.97 -6.55 -6.56
C PHE A 85 0.62 -6.83 -7.26
N VAL A 86 -0.05 -5.79 -7.78
CA VAL A 86 -1.30 -5.95 -8.54
C VAL A 86 -1.07 -6.81 -9.78
N PHE A 87 0.00 -6.55 -10.55
CA PHE A 87 0.35 -7.39 -11.71
C PHE A 87 0.64 -8.83 -11.31
N PHE A 88 1.40 -9.04 -10.23
CA PHE A 88 1.65 -10.37 -9.69
C PHE A 88 0.35 -11.10 -9.35
N ALA A 89 -0.48 -10.50 -8.49
CA ALA A 89 -1.70 -11.13 -8.01
C ALA A 89 -2.70 -11.39 -9.15
N ALA A 90 -2.89 -10.40 -10.05
CA ALA A 90 -3.76 -10.56 -11.22
C ALA A 90 -3.30 -11.70 -12.13
N SER A 91 -2.01 -11.75 -12.45
CA SER A 91 -1.44 -12.79 -13.33
C SER A 91 -1.57 -14.17 -12.74
N MET A 92 -1.28 -14.32 -11.45
CA MET A 92 -1.37 -15.61 -10.75
C MET A 92 -2.80 -16.11 -10.64
N LEU A 93 -3.75 -15.23 -10.27
CA LEU A 93 -5.16 -15.58 -10.12
C LEU A 93 -5.85 -15.79 -11.48
N TYR A 94 -5.36 -15.13 -12.53
CA TYR A 94 -5.83 -15.39 -13.90
C TYR A 94 -5.44 -16.78 -14.40
N GLN A 95 -4.23 -17.26 -14.06
CA GLN A 95 -3.75 -18.58 -14.50
C GLN A 95 -4.55 -19.72 -13.86
N SER A 96 -4.87 -19.61 -12.59
CA SER A 96 -5.66 -20.61 -11.86
C SER A 96 -6.18 -20.04 -10.54
N THR A 97 -7.39 -20.46 -10.17
CA THR A 97 -8.02 -20.17 -8.88
C THR A 97 -8.07 -21.40 -7.98
N GLU A 98 -7.33 -22.47 -8.33
CA GLU A 98 -7.22 -23.64 -7.48
C GLU A 98 -6.61 -23.31 -6.12
N TRP A 99 -6.98 -24.08 -5.10
CA TRP A 99 -6.51 -23.89 -3.73
C TRP A 99 -4.99 -23.71 -3.60
N LYS A 100 -4.22 -24.54 -4.29
CA LYS A 100 -2.75 -24.46 -4.26
C LYS A 100 -2.23 -23.12 -4.80
N GLN A 101 -2.86 -22.60 -5.83
CA GLN A 101 -2.50 -21.32 -6.42
C GLN A 101 -2.89 -20.15 -5.49
N VAL A 102 -4.11 -20.19 -4.96
CA VAL A 102 -4.59 -19.21 -3.98
C VAL A 102 -3.64 -19.14 -2.78
N VAL A 103 -3.22 -20.28 -2.23
CA VAL A 103 -2.26 -20.31 -1.12
C VAL A 103 -0.93 -19.63 -1.48
N LYS A 104 -0.37 -19.90 -2.67
CA LYS A 104 0.88 -19.24 -3.11
C LYS A 104 0.74 -17.70 -3.16
N VAL A 105 -0.36 -17.22 -3.74
CA VAL A 105 -0.62 -15.77 -3.83
C VAL A 105 -0.86 -15.18 -2.44
N THR A 106 -1.59 -15.88 -1.57
CA THR A 106 -1.82 -15.47 -0.17
C THR A 106 -0.52 -15.33 0.60
N VAL A 107 0.38 -16.31 0.48
CA VAL A 107 1.69 -16.28 1.17
C VAL A 107 2.51 -15.07 0.69
N MET A 108 2.56 -14.84 -0.62
CA MET A 108 3.26 -13.68 -1.18
C MET A 108 2.64 -12.36 -0.74
N ALA A 109 1.31 -12.26 -0.72
CA ALA A 109 0.61 -11.08 -0.22
C ALA A 109 0.90 -10.84 1.27
N ALA A 110 0.85 -11.90 2.08
CA ALA A 110 1.17 -11.83 3.51
C ALA A 110 2.61 -11.37 3.76
N LEU A 111 3.58 -11.82 2.97
CA LEU A 111 4.98 -11.38 3.07
C LEU A 111 5.12 -9.88 2.74
N HIS A 112 4.46 -9.37 1.70
CA HIS A 112 4.46 -7.93 1.39
C HIS A 112 3.88 -7.13 2.55
N VAL A 113 2.70 -7.53 3.05
CA VAL A 113 2.05 -6.86 4.19
C VAL A 113 2.94 -6.90 5.43
N LEU A 114 3.56 -8.05 5.73
CA LEU A 114 4.45 -8.19 6.89
C LEU A 114 5.65 -7.23 6.83
N ILE A 115 6.33 -7.15 5.67
CA ILE A 115 7.46 -6.22 5.50
C ILE A 115 7.01 -4.77 5.69
N LEU A 116 5.84 -4.38 5.16
CA LEU A 116 5.29 -3.05 5.34
C LEU A 116 4.95 -2.74 6.80
N VAL A 117 4.40 -3.72 7.54
CA VAL A 117 4.16 -3.57 8.99
C VAL A 117 5.47 -3.40 9.74
N LEU A 118 6.51 -4.18 9.42
CA LEU A 118 7.85 -4.06 10.02
C LEU A 118 8.50 -2.71 9.71
N SER A 119 8.29 -2.18 8.49
CA SER A 119 8.71 -0.84 8.06
C SER A 119 7.88 0.29 8.69
N LYS A 120 6.89 -0.03 9.52
CA LYS A 120 5.94 0.89 10.17
C LYS A 120 5.04 1.65 9.18
N ASP A 121 4.92 1.17 7.94
CA ASP A 121 4.01 1.69 6.92
C ASP A 121 2.66 0.96 6.96
N LEU A 122 1.90 1.26 7.99
CA LEU A 122 0.60 0.62 8.22
C LEU A 122 -0.44 1.00 7.16
N GLY A 123 -0.32 2.21 6.59
CA GLY A 123 -1.21 2.69 5.54
C GLY A 123 -1.09 1.84 4.27
N SER A 124 0.14 1.69 3.77
CA SER A 124 0.41 0.82 2.62
C SER A 124 0.08 -0.64 2.92
N ALA A 125 0.41 -1.16 4.11
CA ALA A 125 0.08 -2.52 4.51
C ALA A 125 -1.44 -2.80 4.42
N PHE A 126 -2.26 -1.86 4.88
CA PHE A 126 -3.72 -1.95 4.79
C PHE A 126 -4.20 -1.93 3.33
N ILE A 127 -3.66 -1.05 2.50
CA ILE A 127 -4.00 -0.97 1.07
C ILE A 127 -3.66 -2.29 0.36
N PHE A 128 -2.47 -2.84 0.58
CA PHE A 128 -2.07 -4.14 0.00
C PHE A 128 -3.02 -5.26 0.42
N PHE A 129 -3.35 -5.33 1.70
CA PHE A 129 -4.26 -6.33 2.23
C PHE A 129 -5.66 -6.24 1.59
N VAL A 130 -6.26 -5.04 1.57
CA VAL A 130 -7.59 -4.83 0.97
C VAL A 130 -7.58 -5.11 -0.53
N THR A 131 -6.55 -4.63 -1.25
CA THR A 131 -6.40 -4.87 -2.68
C THR A 131 -6.33 -6.37 -2.97
N TYR A 132 -5.49 -7.12 -2.23
CA TYR A 132 -5.39 -8.57 -2.38
C TYR A 132 -6.74 -9.26 -2.13
N LEU A 133 -7.42 -8.90 -1.06
CA LEU A 133 -8.69 -9.51 -0.67
C LEU A 133 -9.78 -9.30 -1.73
N LEU A 134 -9.86 -8.07 -2.27
CA LEU A 134 -10.79 -7.75 -3.35
C LEU A 134 -10.45 -8.50 -4.64
N MET A 135 -9.17 -8.55 -5.02
CA MET A 135 -8.73 -9.29 -6.20
C MET A 135 -9.02 -10.77 -6.09
N LEU A 136 -8.79 -11.38 -4.92
CA LEU A 136 -9.11 -12.77 -4.64
C LEU A 136 -10.62 -13.02 -4.75
N PHE A 137 -11.43 -12.13 -4.18
CA PHE A 137 -12.89 -12.22 -4.28
C PHE A 137 -13.38 -12.12 -5.73
N VAL A 138 -12.88 -11.14 -6.49
CA VAL A 138 -13.23 -10.96 -7.91
C VAL A 138 -12.85 -12.17 -8.75
N ALA A 139 -11.66 -12.75 -8.51
CA ALA A 139 -11.16 -13.89 -9.27
C ALA A 139 -11.91 -15.21 -8.95
N THR A 140 -12.35 -15.38 -7.70
CA THR A 140 -12.97 -16.63 -7.25
C THR A 140 -14.50 -16.57 -7.15
N SER A 141 -15.09 -15.37 -7.10
CA SER A 141 -16.52 -15.10 -6.83
C SER A 141 -17.02 -15.79 -5.56
N ASN A 142 -16.11 -16.10 -4.61
CA ASN A 142 -16.42 -16.87 -3.42
C ASN A 142 -16.37 -16.00 -2.16
N TRP A 143 -17.54 -15.78 -1.56
CA TRP A 143 -17.71 -15.00 -0.32
C TRP A 143 -16.93 -15.57 0.87
N LEU A 144 -16.63 -16.87 0.87
CA LEU A 144 -15.87 -17.50 1.96
C LEU A 144 -14.44 -16.92 2.06
N TYR A 145 -13.80 -16.66 0.92
CA TYR A 145 -12.47 -16.02 0.93
C TYR A 145 -12.53 -14.58 1.45
N LEU A 146 -13.58 -13.82 1.09
CA LEU A 146 -13.74 -12.47 1.56
C LEU A 146 -14.01 -12.42 3.07
N THR A 147 -14.91 -13.26 3.57
CA THR A 147 -15.25 -13.29 5.01
C THR A 147 -14.10 -13.85 5.85
N ALA A 148 -13.49 -14.97 5.43
CA ALA A 148 -12.35 -15.55 6.14
C ALA A 148 -11.13 -14.62 6.10
N GLY A 149 -10.87 -13.97 4.96
CA GLY A 149 -9.82 -12.98 4.82
C GLY A 149 -10.06 -11.76 5.71
N SER A 150 -11.26 -11.19 5.74
CA SER A 150 -11.61 -10.08 6.61
C SER A 150 -11.44 -10.44 8.08
N LEU A 151 -11.91 -11.62 8.50
CA LEU A 151 -11.76 -12.11 9.86
C LEU A 151 -10.28 -12.28 10.24
N SER A 152 -9.48 -12.89 9.35
CA SER A 152 -8.03 -13.05 9.57
C SER A 152 -7.32 -11.70 9.66
N GLY A 153 -7.72 -10.70 8.85
CA GLY A 153 -7.21 -9.34 8.93
C GLY A 153 -7.54 -8.66 10.26
N CYS A 154 -8.76 -8.81 10.76
CA CYS A 154 -9.14 -8.31 12.09
C CYS A 154 -8.29 -8.96 13.19
N LEU A 155 -8.12 -10.28 13.15
CA LEU A 155 -7.28 -11.00 14.11
C LEU A 155 -5.81 -10.55 14.03
N ALA A 156 -5.28 -10.40 12.83
CA ALA A 156 -3.93 -9.88 12.61
C ALA A 156 -3.77 -8.44 13.13
N GLY A 157 -4.78 -7.59 12.95
CA GLY A 157 -4.82 -6.23 13.50
C GLY A 157 -4.78 -6.20 15.03
N VAL A 158 -5.57 -7.06 15.67
CA VAL A 158 -5.55 -7.22 17.15
C VAL A 158 -4.19 -7.73 17.63
N ALA A 159 -3.62 -8.73 16.95
CA ALA A 159 -2.29 -9.25 17.26
C ALA A 159 -1.22 -8.17 17.07
N ALA A 160 -1.29 -7.41 15.98
CA ALA A 160 -0.36 -6.30 15.71
C ALA A 160 -0.45 -5.19 16.78
N TYR A 161 -1.64 -4.87 17.26
CA TYR A 161 -1.83 -3.95 18.38
C TYR A 161 -1.15 -4.44 19.67
N GLY A 162 -1.21 -5.74 19.95
CA GLY A 162 -0.53 -6.36 21.10
C GLY A 162 0.99 -6.38 20.96
N LEU A 163 1.50 -6.70 19.77
CA LEU A 163 2.92 -6.94 19.51
C LEU A 163 3.72 -5.67 19.21
N PHE A 164 3.15 -4.72 18.46
CA PHE A 164 3.89 -3.58 17.92
C PHE A 164 3.52 -2.26 18.60
N ARG A 165 4.51 -1.62 19.23
CA ARG A 165 4.33 -0.31 19.88
C ARG A 165 3.83 0.78 18.91
N HIS A 166 4.33 0.80 17.67
CA HIS A 166 3.93 1.80 16.69
C HIS A 166 2.46 1.67 16.25
N VAL A 167 1.90 0.44 16.23
CA VAL A 167 0.47 0.21 15.97
C VAL A 167 -0.37 0.82 17.10
N ARG A 168 0.01 0.56 18.36
CA ARG A 168 -0.66 1.17 19.53
C ARG A 168 -0.65 2.68 19.51
N VAL A 169 0.49 3.28 19.16
CA VAL A 169 0.61 4.75 19.03
C VAL A 169 -0.34 5.30 17.96
N ARG A 170 -0.48 4.63 16.82
CA ARG A 170 -1.41 5.05 15.76
C ARG A 170 -2.87 4.93 16.19
N VAL A 171 -3.24 3.85 16.87
CA VAL A 171 -4.60 3.67 17.41
C VAL A 171 -4.92 4.72 18.48
N MET A 172 -3.98 5.03 19.36
CA MET A 172 -4.16 6.08 20.38
C MET A 172 -4.31 7.45 19.72
N ALA A 173 -3.47 7.81 18.77
CA ALA A 173 -3.57 9.06 18.02
C ALA A 173 -4.88 9.20 17.23
N TRP A 174 -5.44 8.09 16.76
CA TRP A 174 -6.74 8.07 16.10
C TRP A 174 -7.90 8.27 17.10
N ARG A 175 -7.80 7.69 18.31
CA ARG A 175 -8.86 7.82 19.34
C ARG A 175 -8.87 9.19 19.99
N ASP A 176 -7.69 9.76 20.24
CA ASP A 176 -7.53 11.08 20.84
C ASP A 176 -6.40 11.84 20.16
N PRO A 177 -6.68 12.47 19.00
CA PRO A 177 -5.69 13.25 18.26
C PRO A 177 -5.29 14.54 18.97
N TRP A 178 -6.11 15.01 19.92
CA TRP A 178 -5.92 16.28 20.60
C TRP A 178 -4.91 16.22 21.74
N SER A 179 -4.62 15.02 22.25
CA SER A 179 -3.66 14.83 23.34
C SER A 179 -2.20 15.12 22.97
N ASP A 180 -1.85 15.04 21.68
CA ASP A 180 -0.49 15.27 21.18
C ASP A 180 -0.52 15.79 19.72
N ILE A 181 -1.10 16.98 19.53
CA ILE A 181 -1.36 17.59 18.23
C ILE A 181 -0.06 17.83 17.44
N GLU A 182 1.03 18.17 18.13
CA GLU A 182 2.28 18.56 17.46
C GLU A 182 3.08 17.36 16.93
N ASN A 183 2.84 16.15 17.47
CA ASN A 183 3.59 14.95 17.11
C ASN A 183 2.70 13.82 16.59
N LYS A 184 2.18 12.99 17.50
CA LYS A 184 1.49 11.74 17.15
C LYS A 184 0.12 11.96 16.53
N GLY A 185 -0.61 12.99 17.00
CA GLY A 185 -1.93 13.37 16.52
C GLY A 185 -1.91 14.29 15.30
N TYR A 186 -0.74 14.80 14.89
CA TYR A 186 -0.60 15.87 13.88
C TYR A 186 -1.39 15.59 12.59
N GLN A 187 -1.21 14.40 11.98
CA GLN A 187 -1.86 14.05 10.73
C GLN A 187 -3.38 14.00 10.84
N VAL A 188 -3.89 13.42 11.93
CA VAL A 188 -5.33 13.31 12.20
C VAL A 188 -5.92 14.67 12.53
N ALA A 189 -5.27 15.46 13.37
CA ALA A 189 -5.70 16.81 13.72
C ALA A 189 -5.74 17.72 12.48
N GLN A 190 -4.71 17.69 11.63
CA GLN A 190 -4.69 18.47 10.38
C GLN A 190 -5.80 18.05 9.40
N SER A 191 -6.10 16.76 9.31
CA SER A 191 -7.21 16.29 8.48
C SER A 191 -8.57 16.76 9.02
N LEU A 192 -8.75 16.79 10.33
CA LEU A 192 -9.95 17.33 10.97
C LEU A 192 -10.09 18.85 10.74
N PHE A 193 -9.00 19.62 10.86
CA PHE A 193 -9.01 21.04 10.54
C PHE A 193 -9.32 21.34 9.07
N ALA A 194 -8.97 20.42 8.14
CA ALA A 194 -9.25 20.60 6.73
C ALA A 194 -10.72 20.32 6.36
N ILE A 195 -11.43 19.59 7.21
CA ILE A 195 -12.85 19.27 7.01
C ILE A 195 -13.77 20.34 7.63
N GLY A 196 -13.30 21.07 8.62
CA GLY A 196 -14.01 22.14 9.36
C GLY A 196 -14.38 21.70 10.74
#